data_14eb1a58527c1fdaf9b0adb2e759e6c3
#
_entry.id   14eb1a58527c1fdaf9b0adb2e759e6c3
#
_cell.length_a   1.000
_cell.length_b   1.000
_cell.length_c   1.000
_cell.angle_alpha   90.00
_cell.angle_beta   90.00
_cell.angle_gamma   90.00
#
_symmetry.space_group_name_H-M   'P 1'
#
loop_
_entity.id
_entity.type
_entity.pdbx_description
1 polymer ?
#
loop_
_entity_poly.entity_id
_entity_poly.type
_entity_poly.pdbx_seq_one_letter_code
_entity_poly.pdbx_strand_id
1 'polypeptide(L)'
;MSAYGAILTPNRTAGPLPTTRWRLQPTSKYTPAPDAHLTIHHLTLATARAMPGLVEYLHKVFADELERGLTYPQEIRAGEEYALETFEAYYFAADVLVAVIGEGSSGEEIVDGGEAELSIEDAVKGRSMEECIAGCYYVKPNYPGRSSHICNAGFLVPPAQRGRGIGAVLARSYLHYAPRLGFEASVFNLVYVNNAASVRLWEALGFTKAGLIPRAGRLKKADGSEGEEFVDAYVFYRRFDQ
;
A
#
# COMPACT_ATOMS: atom_id res chain seq x y z
N MET A 1 -15.66 -6.53 11.19
CA MET A 1 -16.43 -5.35 11.66
C MET A 1 -15.55 -4.54 12.59
N SER A 2 -15.55 -3.20 12.46
CA SER A 2 -14.87 -2.33 13.41
C SER A 2 -15.57 -2.39 14.77
N ALA A 3 -14.82 -2.24 15.89
CA ALA A 3 -15.40 -2.10 17.24
C ALA A 3 -16.39 -0.91 17.37
N TYR A 4 -16.34 0.01 16.42
CA TYR A 4 -17.16 1.24 16.38
C TYR A 4 -18.32 1.18 15.37
N GLY A 5 -18.64 0.00 14.81
CA GLY A 5 -19.68 -0.19 13.80
C GLY A 5 -19.17 -0.13 12.36
N ALA A 6 -20.11 0.06 11.42
CA ALA A 6 -19.78 0.15 10.01
C ALA A 6 -19.00 1.43 9.69
N ILE A 7 -17.90 1.28 8.99
CA ILE A 7 -17.12 2.40 8.46
C ILE A 7 -17.65 2.69 7.07
N LEU A 8 -18.37 3.79 6.92
CA LEU A 8 -18.85 4.26 5.62
C LEU A 8 -17.75 5.09 4.96
N THR A 9 -17.45 4.80 3.72
CA THR A 9 -16.59 5.66 2.90
C THR A 9 -17.32 6.98 2.68
N PRO A 10 -16.68 8.16 2.85
CA PRO A 10 -17.30 9.43 2.55
C PRO A 10 -17.86 9.43 1.12
N ASN A 11 -19.04 10.00 0.91
CA ASN A 11 -19.59 10.18 -0.43
C ASN A 11 -18.63 11.07 -1.24
N ARG A 12 -17.93 10.47 -2.17
CA ARG A 12 -17.06 11.18 -3.10
C ARG A 12 -17.83 11.48 -4.37
N THR A 13 -17.87 12.74 -4.71
CA THR A 13 -18.45 13.23 -5.97
C THR A 13 -17.44 13.21 -7.12
N ALA A 14 -16.17 12.95 -6.85
CA ALA A 14 -15.10 12.91 -7.84
C ALA A 14 -14.89 11.50 -8.37
N GLY A 15 -14.69 11.38 -9.69
CA GLY A 15 -14.23 10.17 -10.36
C GLY A 15 -12.83 9.74 -9.92
N PRO A 16 -12.21 8.77 -10.61
CA PRO A 16 -10.84 8.34 -10.31
C PRO A 16 -9.87 9.53 -10.40
N LEU A 17 -8.93 9.60 -9.45
CA LEU A 17 -7.88 10.61 -9.47
C LEU A 17 -6.92 10.34 -10.64
N PRO A 18 -6.25 11.38 -11.18
CA PRO A 18 -5.30 11.25 -12.29
C PRO A 18 -4.18 10.27 -11.95
N THR A 19 -3.70 9.56 -12.97
CA THR A 19 -2.45 8.79 -12.90
C THR A 19 -1.28 9.74 -12.70
N THR A 20 -0.31 9.36 -11.87
CA THR A 20 0.90 10.16 -11.63
C THR A 20 2.17 9.37 -11.87
N ARG A 21 3.27 10.08 -12.23
CA ARG A 21 4.61 9.51 -12.39
C ARG A 21 5.47 9.79 -11.16
N TRP A 22 6.35 8.83 -10.81
CA TRP A 22 7.22 8.91 -9.64
C TRP A 22 8.57 8.30 -9.94
N ARG A 23 9.64 9.08 -9.77
CA ARG A 23 11.01 8.62 -9.99
C ARG A 23 11.44 7.59 -8.94
N LEU A 24 12.06 6.50 -9.39
CA LEU A 24 12.76 5.58 -8.49
C LEU A 24 14.06 6.23 -8.01
N GLN A 25 14.30 6.15 -6.70
CA GLN A 25 15.51 6.66 -6.08
C GLN A 25 16.52 5.53 -5.83
N PRO A 26 17.82 5.79 -5.90
CA PRO A 26 18.83 4.80 -5.52
C PRO A 26 18.65 4.32 -4.08
N THR A 27 18.95 3.06 -3.85
CA THR A 27 19.05 2.45 -2.51
C THR A 27 20.44 1.86 -2.31
N SER A 28 20.74 1.36 -1.12
CA SER A 28 22.01 0.64 -0.87
C SER A 28 22.13 -0.65 -1.68
N LYS A 29 21.05 -1.15 -2.25
CA LYS A 29 21.01 -2.45 -2.97
C LYS A 29 20.60 -2.33 -4.43
N TYR A 30 20.17 -1.14 -4.88
CA TYR A 30 19.62 -0.94 -6.21
C TYR A 30 19.93 0.45 -6.74
N THR A 31 20.53 0.51 -7.93
CA THR A 31 20.75 1.74 -8.68
C THR A 31 19.82 1.71 -9.89
N PRO A 32 18.75 2.53 -9.91
CA PRO A 32 17.82 2.58 -11.05
C PRO A 32 18.48 3.21 -12.27
N ALA A 33 17.96 2.88 -13.46
CA ALA A 33 18.27 3.66 -14.66
C ALA A 33 17.81 5.13 -14.46
N PRO A 34 18.41 6.10 -15.18
CA PRO A 34 18.10 7.53 -14.99
C PRO A 34 16.61 7.88 -15.18
N ASP A 35 15.93 7.13 -16.04
CA ASP A 35 14.52 7.28 -16.40
C ASP A 35 13.58 6.28 -15.71
N ALA A 36 14.12 5.49 -14.78
CA ALA A 36 13.34 4.50 -14.05
C ALA A 36 12.29 5.17 -13.16
N HIS A 37 11.03 4.84 -13.38
CA HIS A 37 9.91 5.43 -12.68
C HIS A 37 8.77 4.43 -12.46
N LEU A 38 7.83 4.81 -11.62
CA LEU A 38 6.54 4.15 -11.47
C LEU A 38 5.43 5.09 -11.95
N THR A 39 4.39 4.50 -12.54
CA THR A 39 3.10 5.16 -12.68
C THR A 39 2.16 4.66 -11.59
N ILE A 40 1.42 5.56 -10.95
CA ILE A 40 0.48 5.22 -9.89
C ILE A 40 -0.94 5.46 -10.39
N HIS A 41 -1.75 4.41 -10.37
CA HIS A 41 -3.11 4.39 -10.88
C HIS A 41 -4.12 4.24 -9.75
N HIS A 42 -5.14 5.10 -9.71
CA HIS A 42 -6.22 5.02 -8.73
C HIS A 42 -7.34 4.11 -9.23
N LEU A 43 -7.63 3.07 -8.47
CA LEU A 43 -8.63 2.05 -8.81
C LEU A 43 -9.67 1.88 -7.70
N THR A 44 -10.86 1.49 -8.13
CA THR A 44 -11.90 0.89 -7.31
C THR A 44 -11.95 -0.62 -7.60
N LEU A 45 -12.71 -1.40 -6.82
CA LEU A 45 -12.90 -2.81 -7.12
C LEU A 45 -13.47 -3.05 -8.53
N ALA A 46 -14.42 -2.19 -8.97
CA ALA A 46 -15.03 -2.31 -10.29
C ALA A 46 -14.01 -2.11 -11.41
N THR A 47 -13.16 -1.08 -11.32
CA THR A 47 -12.12 -0.81 -12.33
C THR A 47 -10.98 -1.83 -12.28
N ALA A 48 -10.62 -2.33 -11.09
CA ALA A 48 -9.61 -3.38 -10.95
C ALA A 48 -10.08 -4.72 -11.56
N ARG A 49 -11.36 -5.09 -11.38
CA ARG A 49 -11.94 -6.31 -11.99
C ARG A 49 -12.06 -6.22 -13.52
N ALA A 50 -12.16 -5.01 -14.07
CA ALA A 50 -12.16 -4.82 -15.52
C ALA A 50 -10.79 -5.16 -16.14
N MET A 51 -9.74 -5.25 -15.34
CA MET A 51 -8.39 -5.62 -15.76
C MET A 51 -8.13 -7.12 -15.49
N PRO A 52 -8.09 -7.98 -16.51
CA PRO A 52 -7.95 -9.41 -16.33
C PRO A 52 -6.69 -9.79 -15.55
N GLY A 53 -6.83 -10.61 -14.51
CA GLY A 53 -5.73 -11.15 -13.71
C GLY A 53 -5.15 -10.20 -12.66
N LEU A 54 -5.55 -8.90 -12.61
CA LEU A 54 -4.98 -7.96 -11.65
C LEU A 54 -5.40 -8.28 -10.21
N VAL A 55 -6.70 -8.50 -9.99
CA VAL A 55 -7.23 -8.73 -8.63
C VAL A 55 -6.72 -10.07 -8.10
N GLU A 56 -6.69 -11.10 -8.94
CA GLU A 56 -6.17 -12.43 -8.62
C GLU A 56 -4.67 -12.38 -8.29
N TYR A 57 -3.89 -11.59 -9.04
CA TYR A 57 -2.48 -11.40 -8.75
C TYR A 57 -2.24 -10.70 -7.42
N LEU A 58 -2.95 -9.59 -7.16
CA LEU A 58 -2.83 -8.86 -5.89
C LEU A 58 -3.30 -9.71 -4.70
N HIS A 59 -4.37 -10.49 -4.88
CA HIS A 59 -4.86 -11.46 -3.90
C HIS A 59 -3.77 -12.48 -3.56
N LYS A 60 -3.16 -13.11 -4.58
CA LYS A 60 -2.07 -14.07 -4.38
C LYS A 60 -0.91 -13.45 -3.60
N VAL A 61 -0.44 -12.27 -4.00
CA VAL A 61 0.67 -11.59 -3.31
C VAL A 61 0.31 -11.25 -1.86
N PHE A 62 -0.95 -10.88 -1.59
CA PHE A 62 -1.41 -10.58 -0.23
C PHE A 62 -1.54 -11.86 0.61
N ALA A 63 -2.10 -12.94 0.06
CA ALA A 63 -2.19 -14.24 0.73
C ALA A 63 -0.80 -14.77 1.11
N ASP A 64 0.15 -14.74 0.17
CA ASP A 64 1.55 -15.12 0.41
C ASP A 64 2.17 -14.28 1.55
N GLU A 65 1.83 -12.98 1.67
CA GLU A 65 2.31 -12.12 2.76
C GLU A 65 1.68 -12.47 4.10
N LEU A 66 0.38 -12.81 4.14
CA LEU A 66 -0.29 -13.31 5.34
C LEU A 66 0.31 -14.64 5.81
N GLU A 67 0.56 -15.57 4.89
CA GLU A 67 1.20 -16.86 5.21
C GLU A 67 2.60 -16.67 5.81
N ARG A 68 3.34 -15.66 5.38
CA ARG A 68 4.64 -15.32 5.98
C ARG A 68 4.52 -14.89 7.44
N GLY A 69 3.39 -14.32 7.85
CA GLY A 69 3.05 -13.98 9.23
C GLY A 69 3.96 -12.95 9.90
N LEU A 70 4.57 -12.01 9.14
CA LEU A 70 5.59 -11.08 9.66
C LEU A 70 5.15 -9.62 9.70
N THR A 71 4.09 -9.23 8.95
CA THR A 71 3.80 -7.82 8.66
C THR A 71 2.36 -7.41 8.85
N TYR A 72 1.42 -8.34 8.65
CA TYR A 72 -0.02 -8.10 8.79
C TYR A 72 -0.58 -8.85 10.00
N PRO A 73 -1.62 -8.29 10.68
CA PRO A 73 -2.24 -8.94 11.84
C PRO A 73 -3.22 -10.05 11.47
N GLN A 74 -3.62 -10.16 10.20
CA GLN A 74 -4.51 -11.23 9.75
C GLN A 74 -3.76 -12.56 9.74
N GLU A 75 -4.48 -13.62 10.08
CA GLU A 75 -3.99 -14.99 10.14
C GLU A 75 -4.83 -15.87 9.22
N ILE A 76 -4.16 -16.70 8.44
CA ILE A 76 -4.81 -17.80 7.69
C ILE A 76 -4.72 -19.04 8.57
N ARG A 77 -5.86 -19.63 8.91
CA ARG A 77 -5.89 -20.83 9.75
C ARG A 77 -5.30 -22.00 9.00
N ALA A 78 -4.68 -22.91 9.74
CA ALA A 78 -4.08 -24.10 9.15
C ALA A 78 -5.12 -24.91 8.36
N GLY A 79 -4.81 -25.16 7.09
CA GLY A 79 -5.69 -25.90 6.17
C GLY A 79 -6.80 -25.06 5.50
N GLU A 80 -6.87 -23.75 5.79
CA GLU A 80 -7.77 -22.83 5.07
C GLU A 80 -6.98 -22.05 4.00
N GLU A 81 -7.67 -21.68 2.92
CA GLU A 81 -7.17 -20.74 1.93
C GLU A 81 -7.72 -19.34 2.21
N TYR A 82 -6.93 -18.32 1.93
CA TYR A 82 -7.40 -16.95 2.01
C TYR A 82 -8.28 -16.64 0.80
N ALA A 83 -9.60 -16.56 1.00
CA ALA A 83 -10.56 -16.39 -0.09
C ALA A 83 -10.42 -15.05 -0.81
N LEU A 84 -10.63 -15.07 -2.14
CA LEU A 84 -10.60 -13.86 -2.99
C LEU A 84 -11.61 -12.81 -2.52
N GLU A 85 -12.82 -13.22 -2.17
CA GLU A 85 -13.88 -12.34 -1.67
C GLU A 85 -13.48 -11.66 -0.35
N THR A 86 -12.72 -12.36 0.50
CA THR A 86 -12.19 -11.78 1.75
C THR A 86 -11.13 -10.72 1.45
N PHE A 87 -10.26 -10.98 0.47
CA PHE A 87 -9.29 -10.00 -0.01
C PHE A 87 -9.99 -8.75 -0.57
N GLU A 88 -10.95 -8.93 -1.46
CA GLU A 88 -11.71 -7.83 -2.06
C GLU A 88 -12.42 -6.99 -1.01
N ALA A 89 -13.13 -7.64 -0.07
CA ALA A 89 -13.83 -6.96 1.01
C ALA A 89 -12.90 -6.19 1.96
N TYR A 90 -11.67 -6.66 2.13
CA TYR A 90 -10.67 -6.02 2.98
C TYR A 90 -9.87 -4.95 2.24
N TYR A 91 -9.26 -5.32 1.10
CA TYR A 91 -8.28 -4.51 0.40
C TYR A 91 -8.93 -3.44 -0.47
N PHE A 92 -10.05 -3.80 -1.14
CA PHE A 92 -10.84 -2.92 -1.99
C PHE A 92 -12.09 -2.36 -1.30
N ALA A 93 -12.06 -2.29 0.04
CA ALA A 93 -13.17 -1.67 0.79
C ALA A 93 -13.39 -0.19 0.45
N ALA A 94 -12.38 0.48 -0.10
CA ALA A 94 -12.42 1.87 -0.56
C ALA A 94 -11.48 2.03 -1.77
N ASP A 95 -10.53 2.96 -1.71
CA ASP A 95 -9.64 3.28 -2.82
C ASP A 95 -8.36 2.46 -2.77
N VAL A 96 -7.88 2.05 -3.94
CA VAL A 96 -6.61 1.35 -4.10
C VAL A 96 -5.75 2.07 -5.13
N LEU A 97 -4.49 2.27 -4.79
CA LEU A 97 -3.48 2.84 -5.67
C LEU A 97 -2.55 1.72 -6.09
N VAL A 98 -2.45 1.48 -7.40
CA VAL A 98 -1.60 0.43 -7.97
C VAL A 98 -0.43 1.07 -8.69
N ALA A 99 0.77 0.63 -8.36
CA ALA A 99 2.02 1.07 -8.99
C ALA A 99 2.43 0.12 -10.10
N VAL A 100 2.66 0.65 -11.27
CA VAL A 100 3.18 -0.06 -12.45
C VAL A 100 4.57 0.45 -12.77
N ILE A 101 5.50 -0.46 -13.10
CA ILE A 101 6.84 -0.09 -13.56
C ILE A 101 6.71 0.60 -14.91
N GLY A 102 7.18 1.85 -15.01
CA GLY A 102 7.19 2.62 -16.24
C GLY A 102 8.20 2.06 -17.25
N GLU A 103 7.83 2.06 -18.51
CA GLU A 103 8.69 1.68 -19.63
C GLU A 103 9.31 2.93 -20.27
N GLY A 104 10.63 2.90 -20.39
CA GLY A 104 11.41 3.79 -21.23
C GLY A 104 11.25 5.28 -20.95
N SER A 105 12.09 6.06 -21.57
CA SER A 105 12.03 7.51 -21.53
C SER A 105 11.25 8.02 -22.74
N SER A 106 10.16 8.75 -22.48
CA SER A 106 9.53 9.60 -23.51
C SER A 106 10.37 10.85 -23.81
N GLY A 107 11.56 10.98 -23.23
CA GLY A 107 12.35 12.21 -23.27
C GLY A 107 11.82 13.32 -22.33
N GLU A 108 10.71 13.08 -21.66
CA GLU A 108 10.11 14.02 -20.71
C GLU A 108 10.76 13.90 -19.34
N GLU A 109 10.96 15.04 -18.69
CA GLU A 109 11.45 15.06 -17.30
C GLU A 109 10.40 14.46 -16.36
N ILE A 110 10.78 13.43 -15.60
CA ILE A 110 9.91 12.81 -14.61
C ILE A 110 9.88 13.69 -13.37
N VAL A 111 8.74 14.28 -13.08
CA VAL A 111 8.46 15.02 -11.84
C VAL A 111 7.62 14.16 -10.92
N ASP A 112 8.04 14.00 -9.66
CA ASP A 112 7.30 13.23 -8.65
C ASP A 112 5.89 13.85 -8.43
N GLY A 113 4.84 13.04 -8.65
CA GLY A 113 3.46 13.49 -8.56
C GLY A 113 2.94 14.18 -9.82
N GLY A 114 3.75 14.31 -10.86
CA GLY A 114 3.31 14.83 -12.16
C GLY A 114 2.24 13.94 -12.79
N GLU A 115 1.16 14.53 -13.27
CA GLU A 115 0.05 13.83 -13.92
C GLU A 115 0.48 13.22 -15.26
N ALA A 116 -0.11 12.09 -15.60
CA ALA A 116 0.10 11.39 -16.86
C ALA A 116 -1.23 10.95 -17.48
N GLU A 117 -1.41 11.21 -18.75
CA GLU A 117 -2.52 10.67 -19.54
C GLU A 117 -2.18 9.23 -19.94
N LEU A 118 -2.23 8.31 -18.99
CA LEU A 118 -1.89 6.90 -19.16
C LEU A 118 -2.87 6.03 -18.38
N SER A 119 -3.60 5.17 -19.07
CA SER A 119 -4.44 4.15 -18.45
C SER A 119 -3.59 3.04 -17.84
N ILE A 120 -4.14 2.29 -16.87
CA ILE A 120 -3.42 1.13 -16.33
C ILE A 120 -3.30 0.02 -17.37
N GLU A 121 -4.29 -0.13 -18.24
CA GLU A 121 -4.30 -1.09 -19.35
C GLU A 121 -3.13 -0.84 -20.31
N ASP A 122 -2.90 0.42 -20.67
CA ASP A 122 -1.78 0.79 -21.53
C ASP A 122 -0.44 0.65 -20.79
N ALA A 123 -0.41 0.97 -19.50
CA ALA A 123 0.78 0.84 -18.67
C ALA A 123 1.25 -0.61 -18.53
N VAL A 124 0.35 -1.60 -18.52
CA VAL A 124 0.70 -3.04 -18.40
C VAL A 124 0.75 -3.78 -19.73
N LYS A 125 0.35 -3.13 -20.82
CA LYS A 125 0.18 -3.77 -22.14
C LYS A 125 1.38 -4.64 -22.53
N GLY A 126 1.09 -5.91 -22.83
CA GLY A 126 2.09 -6.88 -23.29
C GLY A 126 3.02 -7.44 -22.20
N ARG A 127 2.77 -7.13 -20.94
CA ARG A 127 3.56 -7.62 -19.79
C ARG A 127 2.72 -8.47 -18.83
N SER A 128 3.36 -9.40 -18.14
CA SER A 128 2.70 -10.11 -17.04
C SER A 128 2.57 -9.22 -15.80
N MET A 129 1.61 -9.56 -14.92
CA MET A 129 1.43 -8.82 -13.66
C MET A 129 2.67 -8.89 -12.76
N GLU A 130 3.37 -10.04 -12.74
CA GLU A 130 4.61 -10.23 -12.00
C GLU A 130 5.73 -9.30 -12.46
N GLU A 131 5.79 -9.00 -13.76
CA GLU A 131 6.82 -8.15 -14.34
C GLU A 131 6.55 -6.67 -14.11
N CYS A 132 5.28 -6.26 -14.22
CA CYS A 132 4.96 -4.84 -14.29
C CYS A 132 4.35 -4.27 -13.00
N ILE A 133 3.65 -5.05 -12.17
CA ILE A 133 3.08 -4.53 -10.93
C ILE A 133 4.16 -4.38 -9.86
N ALA A 134 4.50 -3.15 -9.54
CA ALA A 134 5.53 -2.83 -8.56
C ALA A 134 5.03 -2.96 -7.12
N GLY A 135 3.74 -2.72 -6.90
CA GLY A 135 3.10 -2.80 -5.60
C GLY A 135 1.78 -2.03 -5.57
N CYS A 136 1.14 -2.00 -4.44
CA CYS A 136 -0.10 -1.26 -4.25
C CYS A 136 -0.30 -0.84 -2.79
N TYR A 137 -1.28 0.01 -2.55
CA TYR A 137 -1.79 0.29 -1.22
C TYR A 137 -3.27 0.68 -1.29
N TYR A 138 -4.02 0.33 -0.23
CA TYR A 138 -5.37 0.86 -0.06
C TYR A 138 -5.35 2.13 0.78
N VAL A 139 -6.35 2.99 0.60
CA VAL A 139 -6.65 4.13 1.46
C VAL A 139 -8.11 4.06 1.87
N LYS A 140 -8.37 3.99 3.17
CA LYS A 140 -9.73 3.91 3.71
C LYS A 140 -9.84 4.64 5.05
N PRO A 141 -11.03 5.08 5.48
CA PRO A 141 -11.20 5.65 6.81
C PRO A 141 -10.73 4.66 7.89
N ASN A 142 -9.96 5.17 8.86
CA ASN A 142 -9.53 4.35 10.00
C ASN A 142 -10.65 4.20 11.05
N TYR A 143 -11.50 5.22 11.17
CA TYR A 143 -12.58 5.31 12.14
C TYR A 143 -13.89 5.72 11.46
N PRO A 144 -15.06 5.38 12.04
CA PRO A 144 -16.36 5.79 11.52
C PRO A 144 -16.74 7.22 11.91
N GLY A 145 -17.78 7.74 11.26
CA GLY A 145 -18.51 8.94 11.66
C GLY A 145 -17.63 10.18 11.76
N ARG A 146 -17.64 10.86 12.91
CA ARG A 146 -16.93 12.12 13.13
C ARG A 146 -15.40 12.02 13.03
N SER A 147 -14.84 10.82 13.04
CA SER A 147 -13.40 10.57 12.90
C SER A 147 -13.02 9.99 11.54
N SER A 148 -13.94 9.93 10.58
CA SER A 148 -13.70 9.36 9.24
C SER A 148 -12.78 10.20 8.35
N HIS A 149 -12.44 11.42 8.75
CA HIS A 149 -11.43 12.26 8.11
C HIS A 149 -9.98 11.74 8.32
N ILE A 150 -9.79 10.77 9.22
CA ILE A 150 -8.51 10.12 9.48
C ILE A 150 -8.49 8.80 8.72
N CYS A 151 -7.56 8.66 7.78
CA CYS A 151 -7.41 7.42 7.01
C CYS A 151 -6.37 6.46 7.59
N ASN A 152 -6.44 5.24 7.08
CA ASN A 152 -5.46 4.18 7.24
C ASN A 152 -5.07 3.68 5.85
N ALA A 153 -3.88 3.12 5.72
CA ALA A 153 -3.41 2.47 4.51
C ALA A 153 -2.64 1.19 4.84
N GLY A 154 -2.69 0.21 3.94
CA GLY A 154 -1.85 -0.98 3.98
C GLY A 154 -1.09 -1.13 2.67
N PHE A 155 0.23 -1.25 2.76
CA PHE A 155 1.15 -1.27 1.62
C PHE A 155 1.59 -2.68 1.32
N LEU A 156 1.62 -3.03 0.03
CA LEU A 156 2.02 -4.34 -0.46
C LEU A 156 3.05 -4.18 -1.58
N VAL A 157 4.23 -4.77 -1.40
CA VAL A 157 5.28 -4.85 -2.43
C VAL A 157 5.57 -6.32 -2.70
N PRO A 158 5.32 -6.80 -3.93
CA PRO A 158 5.60 -8.18 -4.31
C PRO A 158 7.07 -8.55 -4.01
N PRO A 159 7.36 -9.77 -3.57
CA PRO A 159 8.72 -10.20 -3.22
C PRO A 159 9.76 -9.91 -4.30
N ALA A 160 9.43 -10.14 -5.58
CA ALA A 160 10.31 -9.89 -6.73
C ALA A 160 10.66 -8.40 -6.92
N GLN A 161 9.88 -7.49 -6.35
CA GLN A 161 10.04 -6.04 -6.49
C GLN A 161 10.69 -5.39 -5.25
N ARG A 162 10.99 -6.15 -4.19
CA ARG A 162 11.59 -5.62 -2.96
C ARG A 162 13.05 -5.20 -3.14
N GLY A 163 13.51 -4.31 -2.26
CA GLY A 163 14.88 -3.78 -2.29
C GLY A 163 15.14 -2.69 -3.32
N ARG A 164 14.18 -2.39 -4.20
CA ARG A 164 14.27 -1.41 -5.30
C ARG A 164 13.78 0.00 -4.95
N GLY A 165 13.50 0.28 -3.67
CA GLY A 165 12.99 1.59 -3.23
C GLY A 165 11.49 1.83 -3.47
N ILE A 166 10.76 0.82 -3.95
CA ILE A 166 9.34 0.93 -4.31
C ILE A 166 8.49 1.34 -3.12
N GLY A 167 8.72 0.75 -1.93
CA GLY A 167 7.99 1.14 -0.72
C GLY A 167 8.08 2.63 -0.38
N ALA A 168 9.23 3.26 -0.64
CA ALA A 168 9.41 4.69 -0.44
C ALA A 168 8.63 5.52 -1.48
N VAL A 169 8.54 5.06 -2.72
CA VAL A 169 7.70 5.70 -3.75
C VAL A 169 6.23 5.60 -3.38
N LEU A 170 5.75 4.40 -3.03
CA LEU A 170 4.37 4.20 -2.58
C LEU A 170 4.01 5.12 -1.41
N ALA A 171 4.90 5.25 -0.42
CA ALA A 171 4.68 6.10 0.74
C ALA A 171 4.65 7.60 0.38
N ARG A 172 5.51 8.07 -0.55
CA ARG A 172 5.45 9.46 -1.06
C ARG A 172 4.15 9.70 -1.85
N SER A 173 3.77 8.75 -2.71
CA SER A 173 2.52 8.85 -3.47
C SER A 173 1.29 8.83 -2.56
N TYR A 174 1.34 8.09 -1.45
CA TYR A 174 0.28 8.12 -0.44
C TYR A 174 0.06 9.53 0.14
N LEU A 175 1.12 10.26 0.44
CA LEU A 175 1.02 11.66 0.91
C LEU A 175 0.46 12.60 -0.16
N HIS A 176 0.56 12.24 -1.44
CA HIS A 176 -0.06 12.98 -2.53
C HIS A 176 -1.55 12.63 -2.70
N TYR A 177 -1.90 11.34 -2.66
CA TYR A 177 -3.25 10.88 -2.95
C TYR A 177 -4.21 10.98 -1.76
N ALA A 178 -3.79 10.66 -0.54
CA ALA A 178 -4.69 10.63 0.61
C ALA A 178 -5.41 11.97 0.88
N PRO A 179 -4.76 13.14 0.84
CA PRO A 179 -5.48 14.41 0.96
C PRO A 179 -6.38 14.70 -0.24
N ARG A 180 -6.01 14.29 -1.47
CA ARG A 180 -6.86 14.41 -2.67
C ARG A 180 -8.08 13.50 -2.62
N LEU A 181 -8.00 12.41 -1.86
CA LEU A 181 -9.12 11.55 -1.52
C LEU A 181 -9.99 12.13 -0.39
N GLY A 182 -9.72 13.35 0.09
CA GLY A 182 -10.52 14.07 1.08
C GLY A 182 -10.18 13.75 2.54
N PHE A 183 -9.04 13.10 2.81
CA PHE A 183 -8.59 12.87 4.18
C PHE A 183 -7.72 14.03 4.69
N GLU A 184 -7.86 14.34 5.98
CA GLU A 184 -7.12 15.40 6.67
C GLU A 184 -5.90 14.87 7.44
N ALA A 185 -5.94 13.59 7.81
CA ALA A 185 -4.88 12.95 8.58
C ALA A 185 -4.80 11.44 8.32
N SER A 186 -3.72 10.84 8.75
CA SER A 186 -3.46 9.41 8.69
C SER A 186 -3.09 8.85 10.06
N VAL A 187 -3.59 7.63 10.33
CA VAL A 187 -3.14 6.78 11.45
C VAL A 187 -2.77 5.40 10.92
N PHE A 188 -1.58 4.92 11.26
CA PHE A 188 -1.23 3.51 11.14
C PHE A 188 -1.28 2.88 12.54
N ASN A 189 -2.22 1.96 12.76
CA ASN A 189 -2.49 1.41 14.08
C ASN A 189 -1.41 0.44 14.56
N LEU A 190 -0.78 -0.31 13.64
CA LEU A 190 0.12 -1.41 13.94
C LEU A 190 1.33 -1.40 13.00
N VAL A 191 2.34 -0.58 13.32
CA VAL A 191 3.64 -0.66 12.65
C VAL A 191 4.59 -1.42 13.58
N TYR A 192 4.75 -2.71 13.30
CA TYR A 192 5.55 -3.60 14.13
C TYR A 192 7.01 -3.15 14.23
N VAL A 193 7.56 -3.16 15.46
CA VAL A 193 8.92 -2.64 15.74
C VAL A 193 10.03 -3.43 15.03
N ASN A 194 9.81 -4.72 14.75
CA ASN A 194 10.72 -5.57 14.00
C ASN A 194 10.80 -5.20 12.50
N ASN A 195 9.81 -4.47 11.95
CA ASN A 195 9.87 -3.92 10.61
C ASN A 195 10.59 -2.56 10.58
N ALA A 196 11.89 -2.59 10.91
CA ALA A 196 12.71 -1.40 11.01
C ALA A 196 12.73 -0.53 9.73
N ALA A 197 12.51 -1.13 8.56
CA ALA A 197 12.42 -0.40 7.29
C ALA A 197 11.17 0.48 7.25
N SER A 198 10.02 -0.05 7.65
CA SER A 198 8.76 0.69 7.73
C SER A 198 8.83 1.78 8.79
N VAL A 199 9.37 1.48 9.98
CA VAL A 199 9.52 2.47 11.05
C VAL A 199 10.33 3.67 10.57
N ARG A 200 11.53 3.45 10.01
CA ARG A 200 12.39 4.53 9.47
C ARG A 200 11.72 5.30 8.34
N LEU A 201 10.96 4.63 7.48
CA LEU A 201 10.25 5.26 6.36
C LEU A 201 9.23 6.28 6.89
N TRP A 202 8.40 5.89 7.85
CA TRP A 202 7.37 6.78 8.39
C TRP A 202 7.97 7.93 9.19
N GLU A 203 9.03 7.70 9.95
CA GLU A 203 9.77 8.77 10.63
C GLU A 203 10.35 9.78 9.63
N ALA A 204 11.01 9.30 8.56
CA ALA A 204 11.58 10.15 7.51
C ALA A 204 10.51 10.96 6.75
N LEU A 205 9.28 10.44 6.66
CA LEU A 205 8.13 11.13 6.08
C LEU A 205 7.37 12.00 7.08
N GLY A 206 7.91 12.25 8.28
CA GLY A 206 7.35 13.16 9.25
C GLY A 206 6.12 12.64 10.01
N PHE A 207 5.91 11.34 10.07
CA PHE A 207 4.91 10.76 10.96
C PHE A 207 5.43 10.76 12.40
N THR A 208 4.56 11.13 13.33
CA THR A 208 4.83 11.10 14.76
C THR A 208 4.46 9.73 15.34
N LYS A 209 5.30 9.18 16.21
CA LYS A 209 4.94 8.03 17.05
C LYS A 209 3.95 8.50 18.13
N ALA A 210 2.66 8.29 17.88
CA ALA A 210 1.60 8.68 18.80
C ALA A 210 1.45 7.72 19.99
N GLY A 211 2.01 6.51 19.89
CA GLY A 211 1.99 5.52 20.97
C GLY A 211 2.75 4.26 20.64
N LEU A 212 2.93 3.42 21.67
CA LEU A 212 3.48 2.08 21.58
C LEU A 212 2.47 1.12 22.20
N ILE A 213 2.15 0.04 21.51
CA ILE A 213 1.31 -1.05 22.00
C ILE A 213 2.23 -2.24 22.29
N PRO A 214 2.46 -2.58 23.57
CA PRO A 214 3.26 -3.77 23.92
C PRO A 214 2.57 -5.05 23.47
N ARG A 215 3.34 -5.99 22.94
CA ARG A 215 2.84 -7.32 22.52
C ARG A 215 1.65 -7.23 21.56
N ALA A 216 1.70 -6.29 20.65
CA ALA A 216 0.59 -5.91 19.75
C ALA A 216 0.24 -6.98 18.70
N GLY A 217 1.21 -7.78 18.30
CA GLY A 217 1.02 -8.87 17.35
C GLY A 217 1.71 -10.15 17.78
N ARG A 218 1.09 -11.30 17.50
CA ARG A 218 1.68 -12.61 17.58
C ARG A 218 2.12 -13.00 16.17
N LEU A 219 3.40 -12.82 15.88
CA LEU A 219 3.96 -12.99 14.55
C LEU A 219 4.85 -14.22 14.49
N LYS A 220 5.02 -14.79 13.30
CA LYS A 220 6.03 -15.83 13.05
C LYS A 220 7.42 -15.24 13.30
N LYS A 221 8.35 -16.09 13.71
CA LYS A 221 9.72 -15.65 13.98
C LYS A 221 10.45 -15.28 12.70
N ALA A 222 11.09 -14.13 12.71
CA ALA A 222 11.75 -13.57 11.53
C ALA A 222 13.01 -14.36 11.10
N ASP A 223 13.59 -15.16 11.99
CA ASP A 223 14.73 -16.03 11.71
C ASP A 223 14.35 -17.35 11.02
N GLY A 224 13.04 -17.59 10.81
CA GLY A 224 12.51 -18.79 10.17
C GLY A 224 12.44 -20.01 11.10
N SER A 225 12.75 -19.87 12.39
CA SER A 225 12.54 -20.94 13.37
C SER A 225 11.04 -21.15 13.63
N GLU A 226 10.66 -22.37 14.04
CA GLU A 226 9.27 -22.68 14.33
C GLU A 226 8.70 -21.86 15.48
N GLY A 227 7.37 -21.60 15.39
CA GLY A 227 6.61 -20.91 16.41
C GLY A 227 6.47 -19.42 16.14
N GLU A 228 5.93 -18.73 17.12
CA GLU A 228 5.55 -17.34 17.08
C GLU A 228 6.16 -16.57 18.25
N GLU A 229 6.24 -15.26 18.10
CA GLU A 229 6.67 -14.34 19.15
C GLU A 229 5.73 -13.14 19.23
N PHE A 230 5.64 -12.55 20.42
CA PHE A 230 4.91 -11.30 20.57
C PHE A 230 5.80 -10.11 20.22
N VAL A 231 5.31 -9.27 19.33
CA VAL A 231 6.00 -8.09 18.82
C VAL A 231 5.22 -6.84 19.20
N ASP A 232 5.92 -5.82 19.68
CA ASP A 232 5.34 -4.50 19.94
C ASP A 232 5.05 -3.77 18.63
N ALA A 233 4.13 -2.82 18.65
CA ALA A 233 3.84 -1.98 17.49
C ALA A 233 3.74 -0.50 17.87
N TYR A 234 4.29 0.35 17.02
CA TYR A 234 4.03 1.79 17.09
C TYR A 234 2.69 2.13 16.46
N VAL A 235 2.02 3.12 17.03
CA VAL A 235 0.96 3.88 16.38
C VAL A 235 1.60 5.12 15.77
N PHE A 236 1.51 5.26 14.45
CA PHE A 236 1.99 6.45 13.74
C PHE A 236 0.83 7.37 13.36
N TYR A 237 1.03 8.68 13.47
CA TYR A 237 0.06 9.70 13.11
C TYR A 237 0.71 10.81 12.29
N ARG A 238 -0.03 11.35 11.30
CA ARG A 238 0.37 12.55 10.55
C ARG A 238 -0.87 13.32 10.08
N ARG A 239 -0.85 14.66 10.20
CA ARG A 239 -1.75 15.55 9.47
C ARG A 239 -1.18 15.85 8.08
N PHE A 240 -2.06 16.06 7.10
CA PHE A 240 -1.64 16.30 5.71
C PHE A 240 -1.43 17.77 5.37
N ASP A 241 -1.83 18.68 6.25
CA ASP A 241 -1.70 20.15 6.12
C ASP A 241 -0.44 20.72 6.80
N GLN A 242 0.50 19.85 7.15
CA GLN A 242 1.77 20.20 7.80
C GLN A 242 2.97 19.92 6.91
#